data_8caafb63ec2c7032d60f4243a1343738
#
_entry.id   8caafb63ec2c7032d60f4243a1343738
#
_cell.length_a   1.000
_cell.length_b   1.000
_cell.length_c   1.000
_cell.angle_alpha   90.00
_cell.angle_beta   90.00
_cell.angle_gamma   90.00
#
_symmetry.space_group_name_H-M   'P 1'
#
loop_
_entity.id
_entity.type
_entity.pdbx_description
1 polymer ?
#
loop_
_entity_poly.entity_id
_entity_poly.type
_entity_poly.pdbx_seq_one_letter_code
_entity_poly.pdbx_strand_id
1 'polypeptide(L)'
;MELEPRDQRPHTLGFSGRSARGLACAAVVKIYTRKGDDGTTGLWYGGRVAKHDGRPEAYGSVDEAASALGVCRAAAERGSELYADILRIQNELFVAGAELATAPEASDRLEAGVSRVTPDMVDRLEADIDRYMERVDLPPKFVIPGGTELSALLDVARTAVRRAERRVTSLQDSRELEGDLVMRYLNRLSDALFAMARFADEPDPELFEGRG
;
A
#
# COMPACT_ATOMS: atom_id res chain seq x y z
N MET A 1 -41.90 -18.02 72.64
CA MET A 1 -41.85 -17.70 71.21
C MET A 1 -40.35 -17.69 70.87
N GLU A 2 -39.89 -18.87 70.61
CA GLU A 2 -38.44 -19.16 70.45
C GLU A 2 -38.07 -18.90 68.99
N LEU A 3 -36.96 -18.19 68.78
CA LEU A 3 -36.37 -17.94 67.49
C LEU A 3 -35.31 -19.00 67.24
N GLU A 4 -35.50 -19.83 66.20
CA GLU A 4 -34.53 -20.82 65.74
C GLU A 4 -33.29 -20.13 65.10
N PRO A 5 -32.08 -20.69 65.25
CA PRO A 5 -30.85 -20.15 64.68
C PRO A 5 -30.70 -20.61 63.19
N ARG A 6 -30.39 -19.63 62.32
CA ARG A 6 -30.06 -19.89 60.91
C ARG A 6 -28.73 -20.63 60.77
N ASP A 7 -28.82 -21.78 60.11
CA ASP A 7 -27.68 -22.61 59.64
C ASP A 7 -26.84 -21.82 58.59
N GLN A 8 -25.62 -21.40 58.96
CA GLN A 8 -24.61 -20.82 58.06
C GLN A 8 -23.66 -21.92 57.60
N ARG A 9 -23.97 -22.57 56.47
CA ARG A 9 -22.98 -23.42 55.80
C ARG A 9 -22.27 -22.58 54.70
N PRO A 10 -20.94 -22.62 54.62
CA PRO A 10 -20.19 -21.93 53.57
C PRO A 10 -20.32 -22.69 52.25
N HIS A 11 -20.79 -22.01 51.21
CA HIS A 11 -20.76 -22.50 49.84
C HIS A 11 -19.30 -22.60 49.36
N THR A 12 -18.76 -23.78 49.31
CA THR A 12 -17.54 -24.09 48.62
C THR A 12 -17.81 -24.04 47.10
N LEU A 13 -17.39 -22.97 46.47
CA LEU A 13 -17.29 -22.91 44.99
C LEU A 13 -16.19 -23.88 44.57
N GLY A 14 -16.60 -25.02 44.00
CA GLY A 14 -15.71 -25.95 43.34
C GLY A 14 -15.09 -25.30 42.07
N PHE A 15 -13.84 -24.90 42.17
CA PHE A 15 -13.03 -24.60 40.98
C PHE A 15 -12.67 -25.93 40.32
N SER A 16 -13.44 -26.31 39.29
CA SER A 16 -13.03 -27.42 38.42
C SER A 16 -11.80 -26.95 37.62
N GLY A 17 -10.69 -27.65 37.81
CA GLY A 17 -9.40 -27.42 37.16
C GLY A 17 -9.56 -27.41 35.64
N ARG A 18 -9.49 -26.27 35.02
CA ARG A 18 -9.13 -26.14 33.60
C ARG A 18 -7.64 -26.41 33.51
N SER A 19 -7.30 -27.59 33.00
CA SER A 19 -5.98 -27.95 32.55
C SER A 19 -5.35 -26.77 31.82
N ALA A 20 -4.25 -26.22 32.34
CA ALA A 20 -3.38 -25.30 31.66
C ALA A 20 -2.82 -26.02 30.42
N ARG A 21 -3.51 -25.92 29.29
CA ARG A 21 -2.89 -26.25 28.01
C ARG A 21 -1.72 -25.30 27.87
N GLY A 22 -0.52 -25.85 27.85
CA GLY A 22 0.73 -25.13 27.71
C GLY A 22 0.60 -24.14 26.54
N LEU A 23 0.85 -22.87 26.84
CA LEU A 23 1.16 -21.87 25.83
C LEU A 23 2.40 -22.40 25.11
N ALA A 24 2.20 -23.02 23.94
CA ALA A 24 3.29 -23.31 23.03
C ALA A 24 3.99 -21.96 22.81
N CYS A 25 5.24 -21.87 23.25
CA CYS A 25 6.08 -20.70 23.03
C CYS A 25 6.09 -20.48 21.52
N ALA A 26 5.36 -19.45 21.06
CA ALA A 26 5.36 -19.08 19.66
C ALA A 26 6.81 -18.80 19.29
N ALA A 27 7.37 -19.59 18.36
CA ALA A 27 8.75 -19.43 17.92
C ALA A 27 8.91 -17.96 17.50
N VAL A 28 9.85 -17.25 18.12
CA VAL A 28 10.15 -15.85 17.78
C VAL A 28 10.63 -15.85 16.34
N VAL A 29 9.82 -15.27 15.45
CA VAL A 29 10.17 -15.12 14.04
C VAL A 29 11.33 -14.13 13.95
N LYS A 30 12.50 -14.61 13.52
CA LYS A 30 13.65 -13.75 13.25
C LYS A 30 13.40 -13.02 11.93
N ILE A 31 13.28 -11.71 11.98
CA ILE A 31 13.05 -10.86 10.80
C ILE A 31 14.34 -10.68 10.00
N TYR A 32 15.48 -10.52 10.66
CA TYR A 32 16.77 -10.38 9.98
C TYR A 32 17.42 -11.73 9.70
N THR A 33 17.95 -11.88 8.47
CA THR A 33 18.66 -13.10 8.04
C THR A 33 20.17 -12.90 7.89
N ARG A 34 20.64 -11.66 7.88
CA ARG A 34 22.02 -11.21 7.61
C ARG A 34 22.54 -11.56 6.20
N LYS A 35 21.72 -12.20 5.35
CA LYS A 35 22.13 -12.59 3.99
C LYS A 35 22.39 -11.42 3.05
N GLY A 36 21.98 -10.20 3.42
CA GLY A 36 22.15 -8.99 2.62
C GLY A 36 23.23 -8.04 3.16
N ASP A 37 24.03 -8.44 4.16
CA ASP A 37 25.08 -7.60 4.77
C ASP A 37 26.27 -7.39 3.81
N ASP A 38 26.38 -8.23 2.78
CA ASP A 38 27.34 -8.13 1.69
C ASP A 38 26.94 -7.12 0.59
N GLY A 39 25.85 -6.36 0.73
CA GLY A 39 25.35 -5.41 -0.25
C GLY A 39 24.53 -6.04 -1.38
N THR A 40 24.19 -7.34 -1.29
CA THR A 40 23.33 -8.01 -2.28
C THR A 40 21.95 -8.33 -1.72
N THR A 41 20.97 -8.62 -2.62
CA THR A 41 19.63 -9.07 -2.27
C THR A 41 19.20 -10.21 -3.20
N GLY A 42 18.28 -11.07 -2.74
CA GLY A 42 17.70 -12.13 -3.56
C GLY A 42 16.51 -11.63 -4.36
N LEU A 43 16.40 -12.06 -5.59
CA LEU A 43 15.16 -11.95 -6.37
C LEU A 43 14.24 -13.14 -6.12
N TRP A 44 12.95 -12.97 -6.35
CA TRP A 44 12.01 -14.08 -6.34
C TRP A 44 12.33 -15.07 -7.46
N TYR A 45 12.37 -16.35 -7.11
CA TYR A 45 12.69 -17.48 -7.99
C TYR A 45 14.02 -17.41 -8.73
N GLY A 46 14.91 -16.47 -8.39
CA GLY A 46 16.16 -16.27 -9.09
C GLY A 46 17.33 -15.98 -8.18
N GLY A 47 18.46 -15.61 -8.80
CA GLY A 47 19.74 -15.38 -8.16
C GLY A 47 19.75 -14.20 -7.17
N ARG A 48 20.96 -13.67 -6.97
CA ARG A 48 21.21 -12.47 -6.15
C ARG A 48 21.75 -11.37 -7.05
N VAL A 49 21.32 -10.15 -6.73
CA VAL A 49 21.72 -8.91 -7.42
C VAL A 49 22.25 -7.90 -6.39
N ALA A 50 22.97 -6.89 -6.84
CA ALA A 50 23.38 -5.80 -5.98
C ALA A 50 22.14 -4.99 -5.52
N LYS A 51 22.14 -4.49 -4.30
CA LYS A 51 21.01 -3.71 -3.77
C LYS A 51 20.76 -2.40 -4.51
N HIS A 52 21.74 -1.90 -5.25
CA HIS A 52 21.65 -0.69 -6.07
C HIS A 52 21.35 -0.97 -7.54
N ASP A 53 21.08 -2.23 -7.93
CA ASP A 53 20.66 -2.57 -9.28
C ASP A 53 19.25 -2.04 -9.59
N GLY A 54 18.91 -1.92 -10.86
CA GLY A 54 17.66 -1.32 -11.32
C GLY A 54 16.39 -1.98 -10.74
N ARG A 55 16.36 -3.32 -10.59
CA ARG A 55 15.21 -4.02 -10.00
C ARG A 55 14.99 -3.70 -8.52
N PRO A 56 15.99 -3.82 -7.62
CA PRO A 56 15.86 -3.37 -6.23
C PRO A 56 15.44 -1.92 -6.10
N GLU A 57 15.96 -1.04 -6.93
CA GLU A 57 15.61 0.37 -6.96
C GLU A 57 14.13 0.58 -7.37
N ALA A 58 13.65 -0.16 -8.38
CA ALA A 58 12.27 -0.06 -8.84
C ALA A 58 11.28 -0.59 -7.81
N TYR A 59 11.44 -1.84 -7.33
CA TYR A 59 10.50 -2.37 -6.33
C TYR A 59 10.61 -1.66 -4.98
N GLY A 60 11.78 -1.16 -4.61
CA GLY A 60 11.96 -0.33 -3.42
C GLY A 60 11.21 1.00 -3.52
N SER A 61 11.18 1.63 -4.71
CA SER A 61 10.37 2.83 -4.96
C SER A 61 8.87 2.56 -4.92
N VAL A 62 8.43 1.37 -5.35
CA VAL A 62 7.02 0.91 -5.23
C VAL A 62 6.65 0.69 -3.76
N ASP A 63 7.54 0.10 -2.96
CA ASP A 63 7.34 -0.08 -1.51
C ASP A 63 7.25 1.28 -0.77
N GLU A 64 8.07 2.25 -1.16
CA GLU A 64 7.97 3.63 -0.67
C GLU A 64 6.62 4.26 -0.99
N ALA A 65 6.11 4.09 -2.21
CA ALA A 65 4.79 4.57 -2.60
C ALA A 65 3.67 3.89 -1.79
N ALA A 66 3.76 2.58 -1.58
CA ALA A 66 2.81 1.83 -0.74
C ALA A 66 2.83 2.30 0.72
N SER A 67 4.02 2.64 1.24
CA SER A 67 4.19 3.19 2.60
C SER A 67 3.60 4.59 2.73
N ALA A 68 3.82 5.47 1.73
CA ALA A 68 3.21 6.80 1.66
C ALA A 68 1.68 6.70 1.64
N LEU A 69 1.11 5.78 0.86
CA LEU A 69 -0.33 5.50 0.87
C LEU A 69 -0.82 4.96 2.22
N GLY A 70 0.03 4.26 2.97
CA GLY A 70 -0.27 3.85 4.34
C GLY A 70 -0.54 5.05 5.26
N VAL A 71 0.21 6.15 5.10
CA VAL A 71 -0.01 7.40 5.83
C VAL A 71 -1.32 8.05 5.39
N CYS A 72 -1.58 8.13 4.07
CA CYS A 72 -2.86 8.64 3.55
C CYS A 72 -4.05 7.86 4.12
N ARG A 73 -3.97 6.52 4.12
CA ARG A 73 -5.05 5.67 4.65
C ARG A 73 -5.26 5.85 6.16
N ALA A 74 -4.18 6.10 6.92
CA ALA A 74 -4.29 6.38 8.35
C ALA A 74 -4.98 7.72 8.66
N ALA A 75 -4.84 8.71 7.76
CA ALA A 75 -5.51 10.01 7.84
C ALA A 75 -6.95 9.98 7.28
N ALA A 76 -7.28 9.02 6.43
CA ALA A 76 -8.61 8.88 5.86
C ALA A 76 -9.61 8.35 6.89
N GLU A 77 -10.87 8.79 6.82
CA GLU A 77 -11.96 8.29 7.66
C GLU A 77 -12.18 6.80 7.39
N ARG A 78 -12.19 6.00 8.47
CA ARG A 78 -12.44 4.56 8.37
C ARG A 78 -13.85 4.30 7.82
N GLY A 79 -13.93 3.46 6.78
CA GLY A 79 -15.18 3.12 6.12
C GLY A 79 -15.56 4.08 4.98
N SER A 80 -14.79 5.16 4.75
CA SER A 80 -14.96 5.99 3.58
C SER A 80 -14.53 5.29 2.29
N GLU A 81 -14.99 5.79 1.16
CA GLU A 81 -14.55 5.32 -0.17
C GLU A 81 -13.04 5.50 -0.37
N LEU A 82 -12.49 6.66 0.03
CA LEU A 82 -11.03 6.91 -0.02
C LEU A 82 -10.24 5.87 0.78
N TYR A 83 -10.69 5.53 2.00
CA TYR A 83 -10.04 4.49 2.80
C TYR A 83 -10.02 3.14 2.08
N ALA A 84 -11.14 2.74 1.49
CA ALA A 84 -11.28 1.46 0.79
C ALA A 84 -10.42 1.42 -0.48
N ASP A 85 -10.44 2.48 -1.28
CA ASP A 85 -9.65 2.57 -2.51
C ASP A 85 -8.15 2.61 -2.23
N ILE A 86 -7.70 3.37 -1.23
CA ILE A 86 -6.28 3.39 -0.83
C ILE A 86 -5.84 1.99 -0.38
N LEU A 87 -6.66 1.27 0.40
CA LEU A 87 -6.33 -0.09 0.83
C LEU A 87 -6.22 -1.05 -0.36
N ARG A 88 -7.13 -0.98 -1.34
CA ARG A 88 -7.07 -1.75 -2.57
C ARG A 88 -5.80 -1.43 -3.36
N ILE A 89 -5.49 -0.16 -3.57
CA ILE A 89 -4.28 0.29 -4.28
C ILE A 89 -3.01 -0.20 -3.58
N GLN A 90 -2.94 -0.17 -2.25
CA GLN A 90 -1.80 -0.73 -1.51
C GLN A 90 -1.61 -2.23 -1.81
N ASN A 91 -2.71 -3.03 -1.86
CA ASN A 91 -2.62 -4.45 -2.24
C ASN A 91 -2.14 -4.60 -3.70
N GLU A 92 -2.61 -3.77 -4.62
CA GLU A 92 -2.17 -3.79 -6.02
C GLU A 92 -0.68 -3.40 -6.18
N LEU A 93 -0.18 -2.48 -5.35
CA LEU A 93 1.26 -2.16 -5.31
C LEU A 93 2.12 -3.33 -4.81
N PHE A 94 1.62 -4.18 -3.89
CA PHE A 94 2.30 -5.43 -3.55
C PHE A 94 2.38 -6.38 -4.75
N VAL A 95 1.35 -6.45 -5.58
CA VAL A 95 1.37 -7.23 -6.84
C VAL A 95 2.44 -6.68 -7.80
N ALA A 96 2.47 -5.36 -8.00
CA ALA A 96 3.48 -4.71 -8.85
C ALA A 96 4.91 -4.91 -8.30
N GLY A 97 5.09 -4.79 -7.00
CA GLY A 97 6.36 -5.06 -6.32
C GLY A 97 6.83 -6.51 -6.50
N ALA A 98 5.91 -7.47 -6.43
CA ALA A 98 6.19 -8.89 -6.65
C ALA A 98 6.65 -9.16 -8.09
N GLU A 99 5.98 -8.58 -9.08
CA GLU A 99 6.38 -8.69 -10.48
C GLU A 99 7.79 -8.12 -10.72
N LEU A 100 8.07 -6.95 -10.19
CA LEU A 100 9.40 -6.31 -10.28
C LEU A 100 10.49 -7.08 -9.55
N ALA A 101 10.16 -7.71 -8.41
CA ALA A 101 11.12 -8.49 -7.62
C ALA A 101 11.38 -9.89 -8.18
N THR A 102 10.62 -10.35 -9.17
CA THR A 102 10.78 -11.67 -9.80
C THR A 102 11.93 -11.64 -10.81
N ALA A 103 12.78 -12.67 -10.79
CA ALA A 103 13.84 -12.82 -11.77
C ALA A 103 13.27 -12.96 -13.20
N PRO A 104 13.89 -12.35 -14.23
CA PRO A 104 13.37 -12.36 -15.60
C PRO A 104 13.08 -13.77 -16.13
N GLU A 105 13.97 -14.71 -15.85
CA GLU A 105 13.88 -16.13 -16.27
C GLU A 105 12.75 -16.91 -15.57
N ALA A 106 12.11 -16.32 -14.57
CA ALA A 106 11.00 -16.93 -13.83
C ALA A 106 9.67 -16.19 -14.03
N SER A 107 9.57 -15.35 -15.05
CA SER A 107 8.38 -14.56 -15.35
C SER A 107 7.13 -15.44 -15.66
N ASP A 108 7.32 -16.66 -16.11
CA ASP A 108 6.29 -17.66 -16.35
C ASP A 108 5.61 -18.17 -15.05
N ARG A 109 6.23 -17.97 -13.90
CA ARG A 109 5.70 -18.33 -12.57
C ARG A 109 4.79 -17.27 -11.97
N LEU A 110 4.69 -16.11 -12.59
CA LEU A 110 3.85 -15.03 -12.11
C LEU A 110 2.36 -15.35 -12.34
N GLU A 111 1.56 -15.12 -11.30
CA GLU A 111 0.11 -15.35 -11.30
C GLU A 111 -0.62 -14.01 -11.42
N ALA A 112 -1.53 -13.92 -12.41
CA ALA A 112 -2.30 -12.72 -12.71
C ALA A 112 -3.10 -12.23 -11.49
N GLY A 113 -2.96 -10.96 -11.11
CA GLY A 113 -3.64 -10.35 -9.96
C GLY A 113 -3.08 -10.75 -8.58
N VAL A 114 -2.11 -11.66 -8.51
CA VAL A 114 -1.44 -12.09 -7.26
C VAL A 114 0.02 -11.61 -7.23
N SER A 115 0.74 -11.83 -8.33
CA SER A 115 2.14 -11.43 -8.50
C SER A 115 2.44 -10.82 -9.87
N ARG A 116 1.40 -10.65 -10.72
CA ARG A 116 1.47 -9.98 -12.02
C ARG A 116 0.35 -8.97 -12.14
N VAL A 117 0.68 -7.74 -12.52
CA VAL A 117 -0.28 -6.66 -12.81
C VAL A 117 -1.17 -7.06 -13.99
N THR A 118 -2.46 -6.73 -13.91
CA THR A 118 -3.45 -7.07 -14.93
C THR A 118 -4.07 -5.82 -15.56
N PRO A 119 -4.61 -5.92 -16.79
CA PRO A 119 -5.35 -4.81 -17.39
C PRO A 119 -6.50 -4.30 -16.50
N ASP A 120 -7.23 -5.20 -15.84
CA ASP A 120 -8.35 -4.83 -14.95
C ASP A 120 -7.91 -3.93 -13.79
N MET A 121 -6.65 -4.02 -13.34
CA MET A 121 -6.13 -3.11 -12.30
C MET A 121 -5.97 -1.69 -12.84
N VAL A 122 -5.58 -1.55 -14.11
CA VAL A 122 -5.50 -0.25 -14.80
C VAL A 122 -6.89 0.32 -15.04
N ASP A 123 -7.81 -0.50 -15.56
CA ASP A 123 -9.19 -0.11 -15.87
C ASP A 123 -9.93 0.38 -14.60
N ARG A 124 -9.68 -0.26 -13.44
CA ARG A 124 -10.23 0.19 -12.15
C ARG A 124 -9.71 1.57 -11.75
N LEU A 125 -8.43 1.87 -11.96
CA LEU A 125 -7.90 3.19 -11.68
C LEU A 125 -8.53 4.26 -12.58
N GLU A 126 -8.78 3.94 -13.86
CA GLU A 126 -9.49 4.85 -14.79
C GLU A 126 -10.91 5.13 -14.31
N ALA A 127 -11.64 4.09 -13.89
CA ALA A 127 -12.98 4.25 -13.32
C ALA A 127 -12.97 5.07 -12.01
N ASP A 128 -11.94 4.92 -11.17
CA ASP A 128 -11.80 5.74 -9.97
C ASP A 128 -11.54 7.21 -10.30
N ILE A 129 -10.67 7.49 -11.28
CA ILE A 129 -10.42 8.86 -11.75
C ILE A 129 -11.72 9.51 -12.18
N ASP A 130 -12.49 8.86 -13.07
CA ASP A 130 -13.76 9.38 -13.58
C ASP A 130 -14.73 9.67 -12.43
N ARG A 131 -14.91 8.71 -11.51
CA ARG A 131 -15.81 8.82 -10.36
C ARG A 131 -15.45 9.96 -9.42
N TYR A 132 -14.17 10.19 -9.14
CA TYR A 132 -13.74 11.29 -8.28
C TYR A 132 -13.86 12.63 -9.02
N MET A 133 -13.47 12.69 -10.29
CA MET A 133 -13.48 13.93 -11.09
C MET A 133 -14.90 14.40 -11.43
N GLU A 134 -15.90 13.51 -11.51
CA GLU A 134 -17.31 13.90 -11.62
C GLU A 134 -17.80 14.75 -10.43
N ARG A 135 -17.10 14.71 -9.31
CA ARG A 135 -17.47 15.36 -8.03
C ARG A 135 -16.55 16.52 -7.67
N VAL A 136 -15.61 16.84 -8.51
CA VAL A 136 -14.61 17.90 -8.31
C VAL A 136 -14.79 18.98 -9.37
N ASP A 137 -15.01 20.23 -8.94
CA ASP A 137 -14.93 21.38 -9.82
C ASP A 137 -13.47 21.83 -9.95
N LEU A 138 -12.77 21.29 -10.96
CA LEU A 138 -11.35 21.56 -11.14
C LEU A 138 -11.14 22.96 -11.70
N PRO A 139 -10.45 23.87 -10.99
CA PRO A 139 -10.20 25.22 -11.48
C PRO A 139 -9.26 25.20 -12.71
N PRO A 140 -9.34 26.20 -13.62
CA PRO A 140 -8.50 26.29 -14.82
C PRO A 140 -7.05 26.72 -14.51
N LYS A 141 -6.61 26.59 -13.29
CA LYS A 141 -5.27 26.92 -12.79
C LYS A 141 -4.69 25.76 -11.99
N PHE A 142 -3.37 25.75 -11.79
CA PHE A 142 -2.75 24.78 -10.90
C PHE A 142 -3.17 25.03 -9.45
N VAL A 143 -3.63 23.97 -8.79
CA VAL A 143 -3.90 23.96 -7.34
C VAL A 143 -2.58 23.83 -6.59
N ILE A 144 -2.39 24.65 -5.57
CA ILE A 144 -1.27 24.53 -4.65
C ILE A 144 -1.61 23.41 -3.66
N PRO A 145 -0.78 22.34 -3.53
CA PRO A 145 -1.06 21.25 -2.61
C PRO A 145 -1.11 21.73 -1.15
N GLY A 146 -2.08 21.23 -0.37
CA GLY A 146 -2.07 21.44 1.08
C GLY A 146 -3.35 22.04 1.69
N GLY A 147 -4.46 22.09 0.96
CA GLY A 147 -5.73 22.60 1.49
C GLY A 147 -6.25 21.76 2.67
N THR A 148 -6.11 20.43 2.62
CA THR A 148 -6.37 19.53 3.75
C THR A 148 -5.16 18.64 4.03
N GLU A 149 -5.09 18.05 5.25
CA GLU A 149 -4.04 17.08 5.59
C GLU A 149 -4.06 15.88 4.63
N LEU A 150 -5.23 15.31 4.37
CA LEU A 150 -5.35 14.14 3.49
C LEU A 150 -4.99 14.48 2.04
N SER A 151 -5.42 15.62 1.51
CA SER A 151 -5.06 16.07 0.15
C SER A 151 -3.55 16.25 0.01
N ALA A 152 -2.90 16.88 1.00
CA ALA A 152 -1.45 17.05 1.03
C ALA A 152 -0.70 15.71 1.03
N LEU A 153 -1.14 14.76 1.86
CA LEU A 153 -0.55 13.41 1.94
C LEU A 153 -0.72 12.63 0.63
N LEU A 154 -1.89 12.74 -0.02
CA LEU A 154 -2.14 12.13 -1.33
C LEU A 154 -1.23 12.72 -2.42
N ASP A 155 -0.98 14.03 -2.41
CA ASP A 155 -0.02 14.66 -3.32
C ASP A 155 1.43 14.19 -3.05
N VAL A 156 1.83 13.97 -1.80
CA VAL A 156 3.13 13.34 -1.47
C VAL A 156 3.20 11.92 -2.03
N ALA A 157 2.18 11.09 -1.80
CA ALA A 157 2.11 9.73 -2.33
C ALA A 157 2.17 9.72 -3.87
N ARG A 158 1.46 10.63 -4.53
CA ARG A 158 1.51 10.82 -5.98
C ARG A 158 2.94 11.05 -6.47
N THR A 159 3.71 11.89 -5.80
CA THR A 159 5.11 12.14 -6.21
C THR A 159 6.02 10.94 -5.99
N ALA A 160 5.76 10.11 -4.97
CA ALA A 160 6.45 8.83 -4.76
C ALA A 160 6.13 7.83 -5.88
N VAL A 161 4.85 7.68 -6.26
CA VAL A 161 4.42 6.87 -7.41
C VAL A 161 5.11 7.32 -8.70
N ARG A 162 5.18 8.61 -8.99
CA ARG A 162 5.88 9.15 -10.16
C ARG A 162 7.39 8.86 -10.13
N ARG A 163 8.00 8.76 -8.97
CA ARG A 163 9.40 8.30 -8.85
C ARG A 163 9.50 6.81 -9.18
N ALA A 164 8.59 5.97 -8.65
CA ALA A 164 8.54 4.55 -8.99
C ALA A 164 8.31 4.32 -10.49
N GLU A 165 7.41 5.06 -11.11
CA GLU A 165 7.16 5.04 -12.57
C GLU A 165 8.47 5.27 -13.35
N ARG A 166 9.24 6.32 -13.02
CA ARG A 166 10.51 6.58 -13.71
C ARG A 166 11.54 5.47 -13.53
N ARG A 167 11.58 4.78 -12.36
CA ARG A 167 12.47 3.64 -12.13
C ARG A 167 12.05 2.41 -12.95
N VAL A 168 10.74 2.18 -13.05
CA VAL A 168 10.20 1.10 -13.90
C VAL A 168 10.47 1.38 -15.39
N THR A 169 10.30 2.63 -15.84
CA THR A 169 10.65 3.03 -17.21
C THR A 169 12.11 2.73 -17.53
N SER A 170 13.03 3.01 -16.58
CA SER A 170 14.46 2.68 -16.77
C SER A 170 14.71 1.17 -16.93
N LEU A 171 13.96 0.30 -16.24
CA LEU A 171 14.03 -1.15 -16.41
C LEU A 171 13.52 -1.62 -17.78
N GLN A 172 12.46 -0.97 -18.30
CA GLN A 172 11.96 -1.26 -19.65
C GLN A 172 13.00 -0.86 -20.72
N ASP A 173 13.58 0.33 -20.59
CA ASP A 173 14.61 0.84 -21.52
C ASP A 173 15.83 -0.07 -21.54
N SER A 174 16.23 -0.64 -20.41
CA SER A 174 17.32 -1.62 -20.29
C SER A 174 16.92 -3.04 -20.71
N ARG A 175 15.65 -3.27 -21.05
CA ARG A 175 15.06 -4.59 -21.40
C ARG A 175 15.12 -5.61 -20.24
N GLU A 176 15.18 -5.15 -19.03
CA GLU A 176 15.13 -6.00 -17.84
C GLU A 176 13.69 -6.33 -17.40
N LEU A 177 12.71 -5.59 -17.90
CA LEU A 177 11.29 -5.81 -17.65
C LEU A 177 10.56 -5.96 -18.98
N GLU A 178 9.83 -7.08 -19.13
CA GLU A 178 8.96 -7.33 -20.27
C GLU A 178 7.56 -6.76 -20.04
N GLY A 179 6.93 -6.29 -21.13
CA GLY A 179 5.59 -5.71 -21.07
C GLY A 179 5.55 -4.28 -20.53
N ASP A 180 4.36 -3.69 -20.54
CA ASP A 180 4.14 -2.29 -20.19
C ASP A 180 3.13 -2.07 -19.03
N LEU A 181 2.53 -3.17 -18.53
CA LEU A 181 1.41 -3.08 -17.60
C LEU A 181 1.81 -2.43 -16.26
N VAL A 182 2.99 -2.76 -15.71
CA VAL A 182 3.45 -2.14 -14.46
C VAL A 182 3.64 -0.63 -14.63
N MET A 183 4.27 -0.22 -15.73
CA MET A 183 4.47 1.21 -16.04
C MET A 183 3.13 1.92 -16.25
N ARG A 184 2.21 1.33 -17.05
CA ARG A 184 0.87 1.87 -17.29
C ARG A 184 0.07 1.99 -15.99
N TYR A 185 0.14 0.99 -15.12
CA TYR A 185 -0.49 1.01 -13.81
C TYR A 185 0.02 2.18 -12.96
N LEU A 186 1.34 2.34 -12.84
CA LEU A 186 1.92 3.43 -12.05
C LEU A 186 1.61 4.81 -12.63
N ASN A 187 1.63 4.95 -13.96
CA ASN A 187 1.24 6.17 -14.63
C ASN A 187 -0.21 6.53 -14.28
N ARG A 188 -1.15 5.58 -14.48
CA ARG A 188 -2.56 5.78 -14.16
C ARG A 188 -2.82 6.00 -12.67
N LEU A 189 -2.06 5.32 -11.80
CA LEU A 189 -2.14 5.54 -10.36
C LEU A 189 -1.75 6.97 -9.97
N SER A 190 -0.78 7.59 -10.66
CA SER A 190 -0.43 8.99 -10.39
C SER A 190 -1.60 9.94 -10.70
N ASP A 191 -2.39 9.64 -11.73
CA ASP A 191 -3.58 10.42 -12.09
C ASP A 191 -4.73 10.17 -11.09
N ALA A 192 -4.93 8.92 -10.68
CA ALA A 192 -5.92 8.57 -9.65
C ALA A 192 -5.62 9.27 -8.31
N LEU A 193 -4.37 9.32 -7.89
CA LEU A 193 -3.99 10.03 -6.66
C LEU A 193 -4.17 11.55 -6.77
N PHE A 194 -3.99 12.12 -7.96
CA PHE A 194 -4.35 13.52 -8.19
C PHE A 194 -5.85 13.74 -8.02
N ALA A 195 -6.70 12.91 -8.65
CA ALA A 195 -8.15 13.01 -8.53
C ALA A 195 -8.62 12.84 -7.07
N MET A 196 -8.07 11.83 -6.36
CA MET A 196 -8.35 11.60 -4.94
C MET A 196 -7.91 12.79 -4.06
N ALA A 197 -6.75 13.40 -4.35
CA ALA A 197 -6.26 14.56 -3.63
C ALA A 197 -7.20 15.75 -3.83
N ARG A 198 -7.63 16.01 -5.05
CA ARG A 198 -8.60 17.10 -5.33
C ARG A 198 -9.96 16.84 -4.69
N PHE A 199 -10.41 15.59 -4.67
CA PHE A 199 -11.64 15.21 -3.99
C PHE A 199 -11.57 15.38 -2.46
N ALA A 200 -10.40 15.19 -1.87
CA ALA A 200 -10.15 15.35 -0.44
C ALA A 200 -9.81 16.79 -0.04
N ASP A 201 -9.71 17.71 -0.99
CA ASP A 201 -9.31 19.10 -0.78
C ASP A 201 -10.49 19.98 -0.31
N GLU A 202 -10.19 21.20 0.09
CA GLU A 202 -11.19 22.20 0.36
C GLU A 202 -11.91 22.64 -0.94
N PRO A 203 -13.19 23.06 -0.85
CA PRO A 203 -13.95 23.48 -2.03
C PRO A 203 -13.36 24.69 -2.78
N ASP A 204 -12.58 25.53 -2.10
CA ASP A 204 -11.92 26.73 -2.65
C ASP A 204 -10.40 26.64 -2.40
N PRO A 205 -9.68 25.82 -3.17
CA PRO A 205 -8.27 25.56 -2.95
C PRO A 205 -7.42 26.79 -3.35
N GLU A 206 -6.24 26.93 -2.73
CA GLU A 206 -5.26 27.93 -3.14
C GLU A 206 -4.74 27.64 -4.55
N LEU A 207 -4.75 28.66 -5.39
CA LEU A 207 -4.35 28.55 -6.79
C LEU A 207 -2.98 29.18 -7.04
N PHE A 208 -2.21 28.58 -7.94
CA PHE A 208 -0.97 29.16 -8.40
C PHE A 208 -1.26 30.43 -9.25
N GLU A 209 -0.88 31.58 -8.71
CA GLU A 209 -0.90 32.83 -9.41
C GLU A 209 0.45 33.07 -10.10
N GLY A 210 0.62 32.50 -11.29
CA GLY A 210 1.81 32.77 -12.11
C GLY A 210 2.01 34.28 -12.28
N ARG A 211 3.25 34.70 -12.34
CA ARG A 211 3.52 36.12 -12.77
C ARG A 211 2.97 36.28 -14.18
N GLY A 212 1.97 37.15 -14.32
CA GLY A 212 1.48 37.60 -15.62
C GLY A 212 2.56 38.36 -16.39
#